data_e5089e1ee2adf71e9d8dafaf6149b196
#
_entry.id   e5089e1ee2adf71e9d8dafaf6149b196
#
_cell.length_a   1.000
_cell.length_b   1.000
_cell.length_c   1.000
_cell.angle_alpha   90.00
_cell.angle_beta   90.00
_cell.angle_gamma   90.00
#
_symmetry.space_group_name_H-M   'P 1'
#
loop_
_entity.id
_entity.type
_entity.pdbx_description
1 polymer ?
#
loop_
_entity_poly.entity_id
_entity_poly.type
_entity_poly.pdbx_seq_one_letter_code
_entity_poly.pdbx_strand_id
1 'polypeptide(L)'
;MNIPERGLGRGLSSLLSSAAESSSEEPRKLALTQLVPGKHQPRKVFDGNALSELAVSIKNQGVIQPLLVRLLPGMPQRYEIVAGERRWRAARMAGLTEVPVIVTEYTDKEAMTVALVENLQREDLNPMEEAEALQALKEAHGLSQEALAEQLGKSRSAVANALRLLQLSAAMQDSLARGDISAGHARALLSVSDETLREELHAAVMQHHLSVRETESAADTCKRTGRLPEKLLPAAHSTPRPTRTAKPQMIKDLQALLRKNSGTKATISGNEKQGRIQIPYTSSEELARILTLLGLSGENSPKD
;
A
#
# COMPACT_ATOMS: atom_id res chain seq x y z
N MET A 1 -43.44 -21.68 -6.27
CA MET A 1 -43.06 -20.27 -6.21
C MET A 1 -41.57 -20.19 -6.51
N ASN A 2 -41.24 -19.89 -7.77
CA ASN A 2 -39.85 -19.72 -8.19
C ASN A 2 -39.43 -18.29 -7.87
N ILE A 3 -38.45 -18.16 -6.98
CA ILE A 3 -37.79 -16.89 -6.73
C ILE A 3 -36.78 -16.70 -7.88
N PRO A 4 -36.87 -15.61 -8.68
CA PRO A 4 -35.89 -15.40 -9.73
C PRO A 4 -34.53 -15.05 -9.08
N GLU A 5 -33.54 -15.91 -9.27
CA GLU A 5 -32.13 -15.59 -9.02
C GLU A 5 -31.75 -14.36 -9.86
N ARG A 6 -31.68 -13.22 -9.22
CA ARG A 6 -31.12 -12.01 -9.81
C ARG A 6 -29.61 -12.20 -9.97
N GLY A 7 -29.22 -12.72 -11.12
CA GLY A 7 -27.83 -12.79 -11.56
C GLY A 7 -27.22 -11.40 -11.76
N LEU A 8 -26.71 -10.79 -10.70
CA LEU A 8 -25.98 -9.50 -10.72
C LEU A 8 -24.54 -9.64 -11.25
N GLY A 9 -24.06 -10.88 -11.49
CA GLY A 9 -22.68 -11.13 -11.95
C GLY A 9 -22.43 -10.93 -13.45
N ARG A 10 -23.48 -10.80 -14.27
CA ARG A 10 -23.34 -10.69 -15.74
C ARG A 10 -23.00 -9.28 -16.24
N GLY A 11 -23.31 -8.23 -15.47
CA GLY A 11 -23.19 -6.85 -15.95
C GLY A 11 -21.75 -6.35 -16.09
N LEU A 12 -20.90 -6.53 -15.08
CA LEU A 12 -19.54 -5.99 -15.10
C LEU A 12 -18.60 -6.86 -15.98
N SER A 13 -18.74 -8.19 -15.90
CA SER A 13 -17.97 -9.10 -16.77
C SER A 13 -18.35 -8.96 -18.24
N SER A 14 -19.63 -8.67 -18.56
CA SER A 14 -20.03 -8.37 -19.96
C SER A 14 -19.52 -7.00 -20.41
N LEU A 15 -19.42 -6.01 -19.52
CA LEU A 15 -18.82 -4.70 -19.85
C LEU A 15 -17.31 -4.79 -20.01
N LEU A 16 -16.65 -5.63 -19.22
CA LEU A 16 -15.21 -5.90 -19.34
C LEU A 16 -14.90 -6.70 -20.62
N SER A 17 -15.72 -7.69 -20.96
CA SER A 17 -15.60 -8.42 -22.22
C SER A 17 -16.01 -7.55 -23.41
N SER A 18 -17.05 -6.71 -23.31
CA SER A 18 -17.42 -5.78 -24.37
C SER A 18 -16.40 -4.67 -24.60
N ALA A 19 -15.73 -4.20 -23.55
CA ALA A 19 -14.57 -3.30 -23.69
C ALA A 19 -13.38 -3.99 -24.39
N ALA A 20 -13.22 -5.30 -24.17
CA ALA A 20 -12.25 -6.13 -24.90
C ALA A 20 -12.76 -6.56 -26.28
N GLU A 21 -14.06 -6.77 -26.46
CA GLU A 21 -14.73 -7.17 -27.70
C GLU A 21 -15.10 -5.99 -28.61
N SER A 22 -15.20 -4.75 -28.11
CA SER A 22 -15.35 -3.54 -28.92
C SER A 22 -14.13 -3.28 -29.84
N SER A 23 -13.09 -4.11 -29.71
CA SER A 23 -12.04 -4.23 -30.73
C SER A 23 -12.54 -4.80 -32.07
N SER A 24 -13.81 -5.22 -32.18
CA SER A 24 -14.43 -5.68 -33.45
C SER A 24 -15.10 -4.55 -34.26
N GLU A 25 -15.31 -3.36 -33.67
CA GLU A 25 -15.75 -2.21 -34.46
C GLU A 25 -14.55 -1.54 -35.16
N GLU A 26 -14.66 -1.32 -36.47
CA GLU A 26 -13.61 -0.63 -37.24
C GLU A 26 -13.38 0.79 -36.67
N PRO A 27 -12.13 1.15 -36.37
CA PRO A 27 -11.81 2.48 -35.84
C PRO A 27 -12.23 3.57 -36.84
N ARG A 28 -13.02 4.53 -36.37
CA ARG A 28 -13.41 5.70 -37.16
C ARG A 28 -12.45 6.85 -36.84
N LYS A 29 -12.21 7.75 -37.79
CA LYS A 29 -11.47 8.99 -37.52
C LYS A 29 -12.46 10.09 -37.14
N LEU A 30 -12.20 10.75 -36.02
CA LEU A 30 -12.94 11.94 -35.57
C LEU A 30 -12.00 13.11 -35.38
N ALA A 31 -12.51 14.30 -35.69
CA ALA A 31 -11.78 15.55 -35.46
C ALA A 31 -11.61 15.76 -33.94
N LEU A 32 -10.41 16.20 -33.52
CA LEU A 32 -10.10 16.50 -32.11
C LEU A 32 -11.05 17.54 -31.49
N THR A 33 -11.62 18.42 -32.31
CA THR A 33 -12.60 19.42 -31.89
C THR A 33 -13.97 18.85 -31.52
N GLN A 34 -14.27 17.63 -31.97
CA GLN A 34 -15.50 16.91 -31.65
C GLN A 34 -15.39 16.14 -30.31
N LEU A 35 -14.18 15.99 -29.78
CA LEU A 35 -13.89 15.25 -28.58
C LEU A 35 -13.85 16.17 -27.36
N VAL A 36 -14.50 15.76 -26.27
CA VAL A 36 -14.47 16.44 -24.98
C VAL A 36 -13.97 15.50 -23.89
N PRO A 37 -13.23 16.00 -22.90
CA PRO A 37 -12.80 15.18 -21.76
C PRO A 37 -13.99 14.60 -21.00
N GLY A 38 -13.86 13.38 -20.52
CA GLY A 38 -14.89 12.74 -19.70
C GLY A 38 -15.06 13.42 -18.35
N LYS A 39 -16.31 13.53 -17.89
CA LYS A 39 -16.64 14.12 -16.57
C LYS A 39 -16.07 13.34 -15.40
N HIS A 40 -15.85 12.04 -15.56
CA HIS A 40 -15.45 11.11 -14.52
C HIS A 40 -13.99 10.65 -14.67
N GLN A 41 -13.12 11.50 -15.24
CA GLN A 41 -11.71 11.19 -15.37
C GLN A 41 -11.01 11.22 -14.00
N PRO A 42 -10.53 10.09 -13.48
CA PRO A 42 -9.93 10.01 -12.14
C PRO A 42 -8.56 10.72 -12.07
N ARG A 43 -7.87 10.84 -13.20
CA ARG A 43 -6.53 11.42 -13.24
C ARG A 43 -6.58 12.94 -13.37
N LYS A 44 -6.33 13.65 -12.27
CA LYS A 44 -6.30 15.13 -12.23
C LYS A 44 -4.90 15.71 -12.52
N VAL A 45 -3.85 14.97 -12.22
CA VAL A 45 -2.46 15.41 -12.39
C VAL A 45 -1.80 14.64 -13.52
N PHE A 46 -1.29 15.35 -14.51
CA PHE A 46 -0.55 14.79 -15.64
C PHE A 46 0.91 15.25 -15.55
N ASP A 47 1.83 14.32 -15.59
CA ASP A 47 3.25 14.64 -15.73
C ASP A 47 3.49 15.23 -17.13
N GLY A 48 3.94 16.49 -17.15
CA GLY A 48 4.19 17.23 -18.39
C GLY A 48 5.28 16.60 -19.26
N ASN A 49 6.32 16.02 -18.65
CA ASN A 49 7.42 15.39 -19.37
C ASN A 49 6.94 14.12 -20.08
N ALA A 50 6.26 13.24 -19.35
CA ALA A 50 5.69 12.01 -19.92
C ALA A 50 4.61 12.28 -20.98
N LEU A 51 3.89 13.41 -20.90
CA LEU A 51 2.94 13.80 -21.92
C LEU A 51 3.64 14.35 -23.17
N SER A 52 4.74 15.08 -23.00
CA SER A 52 5.55 15.62 -24.12
C SER A 52 6.23 14.48 -24.90
N GLU A 53 6.79 13.49 -24.22
CA GLU A 53 7.36 12.28 -24.86
C GLU A 53 6.30 11.54 -25.69
N LEU A 54 5.11 11.37 -25.12
CA LEU A 54 4.00 10.75 -25.84
C LEU A 54 3.57 11.58 -27.06
N ALA A 55 3.59 12.92 -26.97
CA ALA A 55 3.27 13.80 -28.09
C ALA A 55 4.29 13.66 -29.24
N VAL A 56 5.58 13.52 -28.92
CA VAL A 56 6.62 13.26 -29.94
C VAL A 56 6.40 11.91 -30.62
N SER A 57 6.09 10.88 -29.84
CA SER A 57 5.77 9.54 -30.40
C SER A 57 4.55 9.60 -31.31
N ILE A 58 3.48 10.26 -30.88
CA ILE A 58 2.24 10.41 -31.67
C ILE A 58 2.46 11.24 -32.92
N LYS A 59 3.34 12.24 -32.87
CA LYS A 59 3.70 13.04 -34.05
C LYS A 59 4.36 12.19 -35.14
N ASN A 60 5.17 11.21 -34.75
CA ASN A 60 5.94 10.38 -35.68
C ASN A 60 5.12 9.18 -36.22
N GLN A 61 4.33 8.54 -35.37
CA GLN A 61 3.66 7.26 -35.67
C GLN A 61 2.13 7.38 -35.72
N GLY A 62 1.58 8.54 -35.38
CA GLY A 62 0.13 8.68 -35.17
C GLY A 62 -0.34 8.03 -33.87
N VAL A 63 -1.65 8.04 -33.67
CA VAL A 63 -2.29 7.34 -32.55
C VAL A 63 -2.55 5.89 -32.98
N ILE A 64 -1.71 4.96 -32.51
CA ILE A 64 -1.80 3.54 -32.86
C ILE A 64 -3.02 2.90 -32.21
N GLN A 65 -3.22 3.14 -30.91
CA GLN A 65 -4.34 2.58 -30.15
C GLN A 65 -5.51 3.58 -30.17
N PRO A 66 -6.69 3.23 -30.70
CA PRO A 66 -7.85 4.12 -30.76
C PRO A 66 -8.29 4.62 -29.39
N LEU A 67 -8.90 5.79 -29.34
CA LEU A 67 -9.58 6.30 -28.15
C LEU A 67 -10.97 5.65 -28.03
N LEU A 68 -11.40 5.38 -26.83
CA LEU A 68 -12.78 4.94 -26.58
C LEU A 68 -13.63 6.15 -26.29
N VAL A 69 -14.69 6.36 -27.07
CA VAL A 69 -15.55 7.53 -26.98
C VAL A 69 -17.03 7.14 -27.02
N ARG A 70 -17.89 7.96 -26.44
CA ARG A 70 -19.34 7.82 -26.56
C ARG A 70 -19.99 9.11 -27.05
N LEU A 71 -21.14 9.00 -27.72
CA LEU A 71 -21.90 10.17 -28.12
C LEU A 71 -22.42 10.91 -26.88
N LEU A 72 -22.26 12.24 -26.85
CA LEU A 72 -22.80 13.06 -25.75
C LEU A 72 -24.32 13.23 -25.91
N PRO A 73 -25.12 12.88 -24.89
CA PRO A 73 -26.56 13.08 -24.92
C PRO A 73 -26.93 14.55 -25.18
N GLY A 74 -27.78 14.79 -26.15
CA GLY A 74 -28.27 16.13 -26.49
C GLY A 74 -27.30 17.01 -27.30
N MET A 75 -26.11 16.50 -27.67
CA MET A 75 -25.15 17.24 -28.49
C MET A 75 -24.74 16.38 -29.72
N PRO A 76 -25.47 16.44 -30.82
CA PRO A 76 -25.12 15.69 -32.02
C PRO A 76 -23.71 16.09 -32.50
N GLN A 77 -22.88 15.10 -32.87
CA GLN A 77 -21.50 15.25 -33.32
C GLN A 77 -20.47 15.66 -32.23
N ARG A 78 -20.80 15.56 -30.95
CA ARG A 78 -19.85 15.66 -29.84
C ARG A 78 -19.74 14.35 -29.10
N TYR A 79 -18.48 13.99 -28.81
CA TYR A 79 -18.16 12.71 -28.19
C TYR A 79 -17.37 12.91 -26.90
N GLU A 80 -17.78 12.24 -25.85
CA GLU A 80 -17.07 12.21 -24.58
C GLU A 80 -16.02 11.10 -24.59
N ILE A 81 -14.80 11.41 -24.15
CA ILE A 81 -13.72 10.45 -24.04
C ILE A 81 -13.95 9.59 -22.81
N VAL A 82 -14.20 8.30 -22.99
CA VAL A 82 -14.35 7.30 -21.93
C VAL A 82 -12.96 6.81 -21.47
N ALA A 83 -12.07 6.48 -22.45
CA ALA A 83 -10.71 6.07 -22.19
C ALA A 83 -9.73 6.63 -23.23
N GLY A 84 -8.49 6.91 -22.79
CA GLY A 84 -7.42 7.42 -23.66
C GLY A 84 -7.21 8.92 -23.62
N GLU A 85 -7.59 9.64 -22.54
CA GLU A 85 -7.42 11.11 -22.43
C GLU A 85 -5.96 11.56 -22.63
N ARG A 86 -4.96 10.80 -22.13
CA ARG A 86 -3.54 11.12 -22.38
C ARG A 86 -3.20 11.18 -23.85
N ARG A 87 -3.72 10.18 -24.63
CA ARG A 87 -3.52 10.13 -26.09
C ARG A 87 -4.17 11.31 -26.78
N TRP A 88 -5.37 11.71 -26.37
CA TRP A 88 -6.05 12.88 -26.89
C TRP A 88 -5.27 14.19 -26.61
N ARG A 89 -4.80 14.38 -25.37
CA ARG A 89 -3.99 15.56 -24.99
C ARG A 89 -2.67 15.59 -25.79
N ALA A 90 -1.99 14.46 -25.87
CA ALA A 90 -0.75 14.33 -26.61
C ALA A 90 -0.95 14.54 -28.14
N ALA A 91 -2.06 14.05 -28.71
CA ALA A 91 -2.42 14.30 -30.10
C ALA A 91 -2.67 15.79 -30.38
N ARG A 92 -3.32 16.52 -29.46
CA ARG A 92 -3.47 17.97 -29.55
C ARG A 92 -2.12 18.69 -29.50
N MET A 93 -1.23 18.29 -28.61
CA MET A 93 0.14 18.85 -28.50
C MET A 93 0.97 18.53 -29.75
N ALA A 94 0.76 17.36 -30.36
CA ALA A 94 1.41 16.96 -31.63
C ALA A 94 0.87 17.69 -32.86
N GLY A 95 -0.23 18.46 -32.73
CA GLY A 95 -0.85 19.21 -33.82
C GLY A 95 -1.68 18.37 -34.79
N LEU A 96 -2.13 17.18 -34.37
CA LEU A 96 -3.03 16.36 -35.18
C LEU A 96 -4.42 17.02 -35.29
N THR A 97 -5.10 16.83 -36.40
CA THR A 97 -6.48 17.29 -36.62
C THR A 97 -7.52 16.22 -36.31
N GLU A 98 -7.15 14.96 -36.48
CA GLU A 98 -8.02 13.80 -36.32
C GLU A 98 -7.30 12.69 -35.58
N VAL A 99 -8.07 11.84 -34.88
CA VAL A 99 -7.58 10.65 -34.20
C VAL A 99 -8.50 9.47 -34.42
N PRO A 100 -7.97 8.22 -34.43
CA PRO A 100 -8.80 7.02 -34.47
C PRO A 100 -9.55 6.86 -33.16
N VAL A 101 -10.84 6.54 -33.26
CA VAL A 101 -11.74 6.33 -32.13
C VAL A 101 -12.60 5.10 -32.35
N ILE A 102 -13.01 4.46 -31.26
CA ILE A 102 -14.09 3.47 -31.22
C ILE A 102 -15.27 4.16 -30.53
N VAL A 103 -16.42 4.22 -31.19
CA VAL A 103 -17.64 4.85 -30.69
C VAL A 103 -18.50 3.78 -30.01
N THR A 104 -18.83 3.99 -28.76
CA THR A 104 -19.66 3.07 -27.97
C THR A 104 -20.96 3.74 -27.50
N GLU A 105 -21.99 2.93 -27.27
CA GLU A 105 -23.29 3.38 -26.79
C GLU A 105 -23.41 3.26 -25.26
N TYR A 106 -22.35 3.61 -24.52
CA TYR A 106 -22.36 3.51 -23.08
C TYR A 106 -23.26 4.54 -22.42
N THR A 107 -24.06 4.10 -21.47
CA THR A 107 -24.72 4.97 -20.48
C THR A 107 -23.67 5.68 -19.59
N ASP A 108 -24.09 6.71 -18.87
CA ASP A 108 -23.19 7.42 -17.92
C ASP A 108 -22.55 6.46 -16.90
N LYS A 109 -23.33 5.50 -16.40
CA LYS A 109 -22.88 4.50 -15.44
C LYS A 109 -21.86 3.54 -16.04
N GLU A 110 -22.09 3.06 -17.25
CA GLU A 110 -21.19 2.16 -17.98
C GLU A 110 -19.87 2.86 -18.34
N ALA A 111 -19.96 4.09 -18.85
CA ALA A 111 -18.77 4.89 -19.15
C ALA A 111 -17.90 5.16 -17.92
N MET A 112 -18.54 5.51 -16.78
CA MET A 112 -17.84 5.65 -15.49
C MET A 112 -17.17 4.33 -15.08
N THR A 113 -17.85 3.21 -15.22
CA THR A 113 -17.35 1.88 -14.87
C THR A 113 -16.12 1.52 -15.69
N VAL A 114 -16.20 1.68 -17.02
CA VAL A 114 -15.07 1.39 -17.93
C VAL A 114 -13.87 2.26 -17.59
N ALA A 115 -14.07 3.55 -17.34
CA ALA A 115 -13.00 4.48 -16.96
C ALA A 115 -12.35 4.09 -15.61
N LEU A 116 -13.15 3.67 -14.61
CA LEU A 116 -12.64 3.22 -13.32
C LEU A 116 -11.87 1.91 -13.41
N VAL A 117 -12.35 0.95 -14.21
CA VAL A 117 -11.68 -0.34 -14.39
C VAL A 117 -10.37 -0.17 -15.17
N GLU A 118 -10.36 0.64 -16.24
CA GLU A 118 -9.13 0.96 -16.97
C GLU A 118 -8.09 1.59 -16.04
N ASN A 119 -8.53 2.56 -15.22
CA ASN A 119 -7.64 3.18 -14.24
C ASN A 119 -7.14 2.17 -13.19
N LEU A 120 -7.98 1.26 -12.72
CA LEU A 120 -7.62 0.24 -11.72
C LEU A 120 -6.63 -0.81 -12.24
N GLN A 121 -6.51 -0.98 -13.56
CA GLN A 121 -5.57 -1.89 -14.21
C GLN A 121 -4.16 -1.28 -14.40
N ARG A 122 -3.96 -0.02 -13.99
CA ARG A 122 -2.65 0.62 -14.08
C ARG A 122 -1.71 0.08 -13.00
N GLU A 123 -0.44 -0.09 -13.37
CA GLU A 123 0.61 -0.57 -12.46
C GLU A 123 1.09 0.50 -11.46
N ASP A 124 0.82 1.78 -11.74
CA ASP A 124 1.33 2.94 -11.01
C ASP A 124 0.31 3.61 -10.07
N LEU A 125 -0.78 2.92 -9.70
CA LEU A 125 -1.78 3.44 -8.77
C LEU A 125 -1.24 3.55 -7.35
N ASN A 126 -1.50 4.69 -6.70
CA ASN A 126 -1.26 4.77 -5.28
C ASN A 126 -2.40 4.05 -4.50
N PRO A 127 -2.14 3.60 -3.24
CA PRO A 127 -3.13 2.85 -2.47
C PRO A 127 -4.45 3.60 -2.21
N MET A 128 -4.42 4.94 -2.16
CA MET A 128 -5.63 5.74 -1.97
C MET A 128 -6.45 5.81 -3.25
N GLU A 129 -5.82 6.01 -4.42
CA GLU A 129 -6.50 5.98 -5.71
C GLU A 129 -7.17 4.62 -5.96
N GLU A 130 -6.50 3.52 -5.61
CA GLU A 130 -7.10 2.17 -5.68
C GLU A 130 -8.32 2.06 -4.77
N ALA A 131 -8.23 2.52 -3.53
CA ALA A 131 -9.33 2.46 -2.57
C ALA A 131 -10.55 3.29 -3.03
N GLU A 132 -10.32 4.51 -3.54
CA GLU A 132 -11.37 5.38 -4.07
C GLU A 132 -12.05 4.77 -5.31
N ALA A 133 -11.28 4.20 -6.24
CA ALA A 133 -11.82 3.55 -7.42
C ALA A 133 -12.68 2.32 -7.06
N LEU A 134 -12.22 1.50 -6.10
CA LEU A 134 -12.98 0.36 -5.59
C LEU A 134 -14.28 0.78 -4.89
N GLN A 135 -14.25 1.85 -4.10
CA GLN A 135 -15.43 2.39 -3.45
C GLN A 135 -16.44 2.92 -4.47
N ALA A 136 -15.97 3.68 -5.46
CA ALA A 136 -16.81 4.21 -6.52
C ALA A 136 -17.47 3.09 -7.35
N LEU A 137 -16.75 2.03 -7.69
CA LEU A 137 -17.31 0.84 -8.37
C LEU A 137 -18.35 0.14 -7.51
N LYS A 138 -18.04 -0.05 -6.22
CA LYS A 138 -18.98 -0.68 -5.27
C LYS A 138 -20.29 0.09 -5.18
N GLU A 139 -20.24 1.42 -5.05
CA GLU A 139 -21.40 2.29 -4.95
C GLU A 139 -22.21 2.36 -6.26
N ALA A 140 -21.52 2.54 -7.39
CA ALA A 140 -22.16 2.63 -8.69
C ALA A 140 -22.98 1.38 -9.03
N HIS A 141 -22.51 0.19 -8.60
CA HIS A 141 -23.16 -1.08 -8.90
C HIS A 141 -23.91 -1.72 -7.74
N GLY A 142 -23.89 -1.12 -6.54
CA GLY A 142 -24.51 -1.68 -5.34
C GLY A 142 -23.94 -3.05 -4.97
N LEU A 143 -22.65 -3.29 -5.21
CA LEU A 143 -22.01 -4.58 -5.01
C LEU A 143 -21.59 -4.80 -3.56
N SER A 144 -21.61 -6.05 -3.11
CA SER A 144 -20.87 -6.46 -1.91
C SER A 144 -19.35 -6.46 -2.16
N GLN A 145 -18.55 -6.45 -1.10
CA GLN A 145 -17.10 -6.52 -1.24
C GLN A 145 -16.66 -7.85 -1.87
N GLU A 146 -17.38 -8.94 -1.59
CA GLU A 146 -17.15 -10.25 -2.17
C GLU A 146 -17.41 -10.25 -3.68
N ALA A 147 -18.58 -9.73 -4.10
CA ALA A 147 -18.95 -9.66 -5.51
C ALA A 147 -17.98 -8.76 -6.29
N LEU A 148 -17.54 -7.63 -5.70
CA LEU A 148 -16.56 -6.76 -6.32
C LEU A 148 -15.20 -7.46 -6.47
N ALA A 149 -14.75 -8.19 -5.46
CA ALA A 149 -13.49 -8.93 -5.50
C ALA A 149 -13.51 -10.01 -6.59
N GLU A 150 -14.60 -10.78 -6.67
CA GLU A 150 -14.80 -11.82 -7.69
C GLU A 150 -14.76 -11.22 -9.10
N GLN A 151 -15.49 -10.11 -9.34
CA GLN A 151 -15.55 -9.47 -10.64
C GLN A 151 -14.21 -8.88 -11.11
N LEU A 152 -13.38 -8.41 -10.17
CA LEU A 152 -12.07 -7.85 -10.46
C LEU A 152 -10.93 -8.88 -10.42
N GLY A 153 -11.22 -10.16 -10.15
CA GLY A 153 -10.20 -11.20 -10.00
C GLY A 153 -9.25 -10.96 -8.82
N LYS A 154 -9.69 -10.17 -7.82
CA LYS A 154 -8.90 -9.86 -6.62
C LYS A 154 -9.35 -10.71 -5.43
N SER A 155 -8.49 -10.91 -4.43
CA SER A 155 -8.91 -11.56 -3.20
C SER A 155 -9.84 -10.65 -2.39
N ARG A 156 -10.82 -11.24 -1.68
CA ARG A 156 -11.72 -10.51 -0.76
C ARG A 156 -10.96 -9.69 0.27
N SER A 157 -9.86 -10.27 0.78
CA SER A 157 -9.01 -9.58 1.76
C SER A 157 -8.28 -8.36 1.15
N ALA A 158 -7.87 -8.42 -0.11
CA ALA A 158 -7.26 -7.28 -0.80
C ALA A 158 -8.26 -6.13 -0.95
N VAL A 159 -9.48 -6.41 -1.44
CA VAL A 159 -10.54 -5.39 -1.59
C VAL A 159 -10.95 -4.81 -0.23
N ALA A 160 -11.16 -5.67 0.77
CA ALA A 160 -11.50 -5.19 2.12
C ALA A 160 -10.41 -4.31 2.72
N ASN A 161 -9.14 -4.68 2.58
CA ASN A 161 -8.01 -3.89 3.08
C ASN A 161 -7.88 -2.55 2.34
N ALA A 162 -8.06 -2.52 1.03
CA ALA A 162 -8.05 -1.27 0.28
C ALA A 162 -9.19 -0.34 0.71
N LEU A 163 -10.43 -0.82 0.80
CA LEU A 163 -11.58 -0.03 1.25
C LEU A 163 -11.43 0.49 2.68
N ARG A 164 -10.76 -0.26 3.56
CA ARG A 164 -10.48 0.21 4.93
C ARG A 164 -9.56 1.43 4.96
N LEU A 165 -8.69 1.63 3.98
CA LEU A 165 -7.82 2.82 3.92
C LEU A 165 -8.60 4.13 3.90
N LEU A 166 -9.83 4.13 3.36
CA LEU A 166 -10.72 5.29 3.36
C LEU A 166 -11.20 5.70 4.77
N GLN A 167 -11.01 4.84 5.79
CA GLN A 167 -11.36 5.13 7.18
C GLN A 167 -10.24 5.87 7.94
N LEU A 168 -9.10 6.09 7.30
CA LEU A 168 -8.02 6.90 7.86
C LEU A 168 -8.44 8.37 7.93
N SER A 169 -7.87 9.13 8.89
CA SER A 169 -8.01 10.58 8.90
C SER A 169 -7.37 11.21 7.65
N ALA A 170 -7.84 12.40 7.27
CA ALA A 170 -7.33 13.10 6.07
C ALA A 170 -5.79 13.23 6.07
N ALA A 171 -5.20 13.54 7.22
CA ALA A 171 -3.74 13.66 7.35
C ALA A 171 -3.00 12.33 7.07
N MET A 172 -3.58 11.21 7.50
CA MET A 172 -3.00 9.88 7.23
C MET A 172 -3.21 9.45 5.77
N GLN A 173 -4.36 9.78 5.17
CA GLN A 173 -4.62 9.55 3.75
C GLN A 173 -3.63 10.34 2.89
N ASP A 174 -3.39 11.61 3.21
CA ASP A 174 -2.40 12.43 2.52
C ASP A 174 -0.98 11.87 2.64
N SER A 175 -0.59 11.40 3.83
CA SER A 175 0.72 10.76 4.06
C SER A 175 0.87 9.48 3.24
N LEU A 176 -0.20 8.68 3.12
CA LEU A 176 -0.23 7.48 2.31
C LEU A 176 -0.19 7.80 0.80
N ALA A 177 -0.93 8.82 0.37
CA ALA A 177 -0.95 9.26 -1.03
C ALA A 177 0.40 9.81 -1.50
N ARG A 178 1.14 10.50 -0.62
CA ARG A 178 2.51 10.99 -0.90
C ARG A 178 3.58 9.90 -0.81
N GLY A 179 3.24 8.72 -0.25
CA GLY A 179 4.21 7.64 -0.03
C GLY A 179 5.07 7.81 1.22
N ASP A 180 4.75 8.77 2.11
CA ASP A 180 5.44 8.95 3.40
C ASP A 180 5.26 7.73 4.30
N ILE A 181 4.10 7.07 4.19
CA ILE A 181 3.80 5.77 4.79
C ILE A 181 3.33 4.78 3.72
N SER A 182 3.57 3.48 3.94
CA SER A 182 3.07 2.43 3.05
C SER A 182 1.69 1.91 3.47
N ALA A 183 1.01 1.17 2.58
CA ALA A 183 -0.25 0.48 2.91
C ALA A 183 -0.12 -0.49 4.10
N GLY A 184 1.08 -1.02 4.38
CA GLY A 184 1.38 -1.81 5.56
C GLY A 184 1.27 -0.99 6.85
N HIS A 185 1.89 0.18 6.89
CA HIS A 185 1.76 1.13 8.00
C HIS A 185 0.30 1.54 8.21
N ALA A 186 -0.40 1.89 7.14
CA ALA A 186 -1.82 2.28 7.18
C ALA A 186 -2.71 1.19 7.80
N ARG A 187 -2.50 -0.08 7.44
CA ARG A 187 -3.23 -1.21 8.04
C ARG A 187 -2.92 -1.40 9.52
N ALA A 188 -1.66 -1.24 9.91
CA ALA A 188 -1.26 -1.29 11.32
C ALA A 188 -1.93 -0.18 12.13
N LEU A 189 -1.96 1.05 11.61
CA LEU A 189 -2.64 2.20 12.21
C LEU A 189 -4.15 1.94 12.37
N LEU A 190 -4.82 1.45 11.33
CA LEU A 190 -6.26 1.12 11.36
C LEU A 190 -6.61 0.00 12.34
N SER A 191 -5.65 -0.75 12.82
CA SER A 191 -5.87 -1.76 13.85
C SER A 191 -6.08 -1.17 15.24
N VAL A 192 -5.70 0.12 15.46
CA VAL A 192 -5.92 0.88 16.70
C VAL A 192 -7.28 1.56 16.59
N SER A 193 -8.23 1.19 17.49
CA SER A 193 -9.61 1.70 17.43
C SER A 193 -9.73 3.14 17.90
N ASP A 194 -8.93 3.55 18.88
CA ASP A 194 -8.90 4.90 19.41
C ASP A 194 -8.24 5.85 18.39
N GLU A 195 -8.98 6.88 17.97
CA GLU A 195 -8.55 7.81 16.94
C GLU A 195 -7.39 8.69 17.41
N THR A 196 -7.45 9.19 18.64
CA THR A 196 -6.39 10.02 19.22
C THR A 196 -5.08 9.24 19.29
N LEU A 197 -5.15 8.01 19.80
CA LEU A 197 -4.00 7.12 19.92
C LEU A 197 -3.45 6.70 18.53
N ARG A 198 -4.32 6.59 17.54
CA ARG A 198 -3.92 6.33 16.15
C ARG A 198 -3.17 7.51 15.54
N GLU A 199 -3.61 8.75 15.82
CA GLU A 199 -2.93 9.95 15.37
C GLU A 199 -1.55 10.11 16.05
N GLU A 200 -1.47 9.86 17.34
CA GLU A 200 -0.19 9.85 18.06
C GLU A 200 0.77 8.79 17.51
N LEU A 201 0.26 7.58 17.20
CA LEU A 201 1.06 6.53 16.59
C LEU A 201 1.52 6.92 15.19
N HIS A 202 0.65 7.55 14.38
CA HIS A 202 1.02 8.05 13.06
C HIS A 202 2.14 9.10 13.15
N ALA A 203 2.02 10.06 14.07
CA ALA A 203 3.07 11.05 14.31
C ALA A 203 4.41 10.38 14.70
N ALA A 204 4.36 9.36 15.56
CA ALA A 204 5.54 8.59 15.96
C ALA A 204 6.16 7.82 14.77
N VAL A 205 5.33 7.23 13.89
CA VAL A 205 5.79 6.55 12.65
C VAL A 205 6.56 7.53 11.77
N MET A 206 6.02 8.75 11.57
CA MET A 206 6.66 9.79 10.76
C MET A 206 7.95 10.31 11.40
N GLN A 207 7.94 10.59 12.71
CA GLN A 207 9.08 11.16 13.43
C GLN A 207 10.25 10.18 13.57
N HIS A 208 9.97 8.91 13.81
CA HIS A 208 10.97 7.88 14.08
C HIS A 208 11.27 6.99 12.87
N HIS A 209 10.63 7.23 11.73
CA HIS A 209 10.76 6.42 10.50
C HIS A 209 10.60 4.91 10.79
N LEU A 210 9.55 4.57 11.53
CA LEU A 210 9.31 3.18 11.92
C LEU A 210 9.06 2.31 10.69
N SER A 211 9.59 1.10 10.72
CA SER A 211 9.23 0.07 9.75
C SER A 211 7.80 -0.44 9.98
N VAL A 212 7.22 -1.13 8.99
CA VAL A 212 5.89 -1.75 9.12
C VAL A 212 5.81 -2.67 10.34
N ARG A 213 6.83 -3.50 10.57
CA ARG A 213 6.87 -4.43 11.72
C ARG A 213 6.93 -3.71 13.08
N GLU A 214 7.70 -2.63 13.15
CA GLU A 214 7.74 -1.80 14.37
C GLU A 214 6.42 -1.10 14.61
N THR A 215 5.75 -0.62 13.56
CA THR A 215 4.42 -0.02 13.62
C THR A 215 3.38 -1.04 14.07
N GLU A 216 3.39 -2.27 13.55
CA GLU A 216 2.51 -3.35 13.99
C GLU A 216 2.71 -3.68 15.47
N SER A 217 3.97 -3.81 15.92
CA SER A 217 4.30 -4.05 17.34
C SER A 217 3.86 -2.89 18.24
N ALA A 218 4.00 -1.65 17.76
CA ALA A 218 3.55 -0.47 18.49
C ALA A 218 2.00 -0.43 18.55
N ALA A 219 1.31 -0.71 17.44
CA ALA A 219 -0.14 -0.79 17.39
C ALA A 219 -0.70 -1.87 18.32
N ASP A 220 -0.06 -3.04 18.41
CA ASP A 220 -0.46 -4.10 19.35
C ASP A 220 -0.24 -3.67 20.81
N THR A 221 0.81 -2.90 21.09
CA THR A 221 1.01 -2.30 22.42
C THR A 221 -0.08 -1.27 22.73
N CYS A 222 -0.40 -0.40 21.78
CA CYS A 222 -1.49 0.58 21.89
C CYS A 222 -2.83 -0.10 22.22
N LYS A 223 -3.20 -1.16 21.50
CA LYS A 223 -4.43 -1.93 21.75
C LYS A 223 -4.50 -2.52 23.16
N ARG A 224 -3.37 -3.05 23.64
CA ARG A 224 -3.31 -3.74 24.92
C ARG A 224 -3.26 -2.78 26.11
N THR A 225 -2.58 -1.64 25.98
CA THR A 225 -2.28 -0.73 27.10
C THR A 225 -3.04 0.58 27.04
N GLY A 226 -3.67 0.91 25.92
CA GLY A 226 -4.30 2.20 25.69
C GLY A 226 -3.30 3.37 25.64
N ARG A 227 -2.02 3.09 25.39
CA ARG A 227 -0.94 4.10 25.35
C ARG A 227 0.11 3.75 24.32
N LEU A 228 0.80 4.76 23.81
CA LEU A 228 2.00 4.53 23.00
C LEU A 228 3.10 3.80 23.80
N PRO A 229 3.93 2.98 23.11
CA PRO A 229 5.13 2.44 23.74
C PRO A 229 6.02 3.57 24.28
N GLU A 230 6.55 3.41 25.51
CA GLU A 230 7.40 4.41 26.17
C GLU A 230 8.56 4.93 25.31
N LYS A 231 9.05 4.09 24.40
CA LYS A 231 10.14 4.46 23.47
C LYS A 231 9.74 5.49 22.41
N LEU A 232 8.44 5.63 22.18
CA LEU A 232 7.86 6.50 21.13
C LEU A 232 7.20 7.75 21.73
N LEU A 233 7.15 7.86 23.06
CA LEU A 233 6.64 9.05 23.73
C LEU A 233 7.58 10.25 23.47
N PRO A 234 7.03 11.43 23.11
CA PRO A 234 7.83 12.65 23.04
C PRO A 234 8.56 12.87 24.39
N ALA A 235 9.78 13.36 24.34
CA ALA A 235 10.66 13.53 25.49
C ALA A 235 10.07 14.33 26.68
N ALA A 236 8.93 15.00 26.50
CA ALA A 236 8.22 15.76 27.54
C ALA A 236 7.45 14.89 28.56
N HIS A 237 7.20 13.60 28.27
CA HIS A 237 6.52 12.65 29.17
C HIS A 237 7.40 11.48 29.60
N SER A 238 8.66 11.50 29.22
CA SER A 238 9.60 10.58 29.83
C SER A 238 9.85 10.99 31.27
N THR A 239 9.21 10.33 32.24
CA THR A 239 9.83 10.21 33.56
C THR A 239 11.29 9.83 33.33
N PRO A 240 12.25 10.49 33.95
CA PRO A 240 13.65 10.22 33.70
C PRO A 240 13.88 8.73 33.88
N ARG A 241 14.08 8.05 32.74
CA ARG A 241 14.50 6.64 32.72
C ARG A 241 15.74 6.61 33.61
N PRO A 242 15.82 5.75 34.62
CA PRO A 242 17.03 5.66 35.40
C PRO A 242 18.16 5.50 34.35
N THR A 243 18.98 6.51 34.23
CA THR A 243 20.17 6.54 33.39
C THR A 243 20.81 5.19 33.57
N ARG A 244 21.01 4.43 32.46
CA ARG A 244 21.83 3.20 32.47
C ARG A 244 23.11 3.61 33.22
N THR A 245 23.11 3.38 34.52
CA THR A 245 24.27 3.60 35.35
C THR A 245 25.41 2.93 34.63
N ALA A 246 26.43 3.71 34.33
CA ALA A 246 27.61 3.17 33.64
C ALA A 246 28.00 1.91 34.42
N LYS A 247 28.11 0.77 33.73
CA LYS A 247 28.46 -0.51 34.35
C LYS A 247 29.62 -0.24 35.29
N PRO A 248 29.54 -0.62 36.59
CA PRO A 248 30.64 -0.47 37.50
C PRO A 248 31.94 -0.95 36.85
N GLN A 249 33.03 -0.27 37.09
CA GLN A 249 34.30 -0.60 36.46
C GLN A 249 34.66 -2.09 36.66
N MET A 250 34.40 -2.60 37.87
CA MET A 250 34.56 -4.01 38.24
C MET A 250 33.80 -5.00 37.29
N ILE A 251 32.55 -4.65 36.88
CA ILE A 251 31.78 -5.50 35.93
C ILE A 251 32.38 -5.44 34.54
N LYS A 252 32.94 -4.30 34.13
CA LYS A 252 33.65 -4.20 32.84
C LYS A 252 34.90 -5.05 32.81
N ASP A 253 35.64 -5.01 33.89
CA ASP A 253 36.91 -5.78 34.06
C ASP A 253 36.61 -7.28 34.10
N LEU A 254 35.59 -7.70 34.86
CA LEU A 254 35.09 -9.08 34.87
C LEU A 254 34.63 -9.55 33.49
N GLN A 255 33.90 -8.70 32.77
CA GLN A 255 33.47 -9.03 31.41
C GLN A 255 34.65 -9.16 30.43
N ALA A 256 35.66 -8.34 30.59
CA ALA A 256 36.91 -8.44 29.79
C ALA A 256 37.68 -9.73 30.10
N LEU A 257 37.80 -10.09 31.37
CA LEU A 257 38.42 -11.34 31.82
C LEU A 257 37.65 -12.58 31.31
N LEU A 258 36.32 -12.58 31.40
CA LEU A 258 35.48 -13.66 30.87
C LEU A 258 35.67 -13.83 29.38
N ARG A 259 35.68 -12.74 28.62
CA ARG A 259 35.91 -12.79 27.15
C ARG A 259 37.32 -13.32 26.78
N LYS A 260 38.34 -12.91 27.54
CA LYS A 260 39.71 -13.37 27.33
C LYS A 260 39.86 -14.87 27.60
N ASN A 261 39.22 -15.39 28.65
CA ASN A 261 39.34 -16.77 29.07
C ASN A 261 38.39 -17.74 28.32
N SER A 262 37.17 -17.29 28.00
CA SER A 262 36.21 -18.14 27.28
C SER A 262 36.38 -18.14 25.76
N GLY A 263 37.12 -17.13 25.20
CA GLY A 263 37.26 -16.96 23.75
C GLY A 263 35.96 -16.57 23.03
N THR A 264 34.86 -16.31 23.77
CA THR A 264 33.55 -16.00 23.23
C THR A 264 33.04 -14.61 23.66
N LYS A 265 31.98 -14.10 23.00
CA LYS A 265 31.36 -12.79 23.33
C LYS A 265 30.54 -12.85 24.62
N ALA A 266 31.17 -13.12 25.78
CA ALA A 266 30.49 -13.10 27.06
C ALA A 266 29.95 -11.71 27.40
N THR A 267 28.73 -11.65 27.95
CA THR A 267 28.06 -10.41 28.40
C THR A 267 27.60 -10.55 29.85
N ILE A 268 27.87 -9.52 30.65
CA ILE A 268 27.36 -9.40 32.04
C ILE A 268 26.37 -8.23 32.06
N SER A 269 25.15 -8.48 32.52
CA SER A 269 24.11 -7.46 32.73
C SER A 269 23.67 -7.49 34.19
N GLY A 270 23.51 -6.32 34.80
CA GLY A 270 23.15 -6.19 36.21
C GLY A 270 24.06 -5.25 37.00
N ASN A 271 24.03 -5.39 38.32
CA ASN A 271 24.87 -4.65 39.30
C ASN A 271 25.64 -5.65 40.18
N GLU A 272 26.39 -5.16 41.15
CA GLU A 272 27.23 -5.99 42.06
C GLU A 272 26.43 -6.97 42.93
N LYS A 273 25.13 -6.73 43.12
CA LYS A 273 24.27 -7.57 43.99
C LYS A 273 23.40 -8.54 43.17
N GLN A 274 23.06 -8.19 41.94
CA GLN A 274 22.13 -8.97 41.11
C GLN A 274 22.42 -8.78 39.63
N GLY A 275 22.55 -9.87 38.90
CA GLY A 275 22.84 -9.81 37.48
C GLY A 275 22.67 -11.13 36.76
N ARG A 276 22.95 -11.11 35.45
CA ARG A 276 22.93 -12.25 34.58
C ARG A 276 24.22 -12.29 33.77
N ILE A 277 24.85 -13.46 33.72
CA ILE A 277 25.98 -13.75 32.86
C ILE A 277 25.47 -14.56 31.68
N GLN A 278 25.79 -14.14 30.49
CA GLN A 278 25.41 -14.84 29.26
C GLN A 278 26.68 -15.10 28.45
N ILE A 279 26.97 -16.37 28.18
CA ILE A 279 28.11 -16.83 27.41
C ILE A 279 27.54 -17.67 26.24
N PRO A 280 27.48 -17.10 25.02
CA PRO A 280 27.04 -17.84 23.84
C PRO A 280 28.12 -18.86 23.45
N TYR A 281 27.70 -20.04 22.99
CA TYR A 281 28.55 -21.08 22.42
C TYR A 281 27.96 -21.59 21.11
N THR A 282 28.80 -22.05 20.18
CA THR A 282 28.40 -22.52 18.85
C THR A 282 28.80 -23.99 18.60
N SER A 283 29.57 -24.59 19.51
CA SER A 283 29.97 -26.00 19.41
C SER A 283 30.03 -26.69 20.79
N SER A 284 29.94 -28.01 20.80
CA SER A 284 30.10 -28.85 22.00
C SER A 284 31.47 -28.66 22.68
N GLU A 285 32.52 -28.42 21.90
CA GLU A 285 33.85 -28.18 22.39
C GLU A 285 33.97 -26.83 23.12
N GLU A 286 33.31 -25.79 22.59
CA GLU A 286 33.24 -24.51 23.28
C GLU A 286 32.47 -24.61 24.59
N LEU A 287 31.34 -25.36 24.61
CA LEU A 287 30.61 -25.61 25.81
C LEU A 287 31.42 -26.33 26.88
N ALA A 288 32.17 -27.41 26.52
CA ALA A 288 33.03 -28.13 27.41
C ALA A 288 34.13 -27.24 28.02
N ARG A 289 34.74 -26.36 27.20
CA ARG A 289 35.72 -25.38 27.63
C ARG A 289 35.13 -24.37 28.63
N ILE A 290 33.91 -23.87 28.37
CA ILE A 290 33.21 -22.95 29.27
C ILE A 290 32.89 -23.63 30.60
N LEU A 291 32.41 -24.87 30.58
CA LEU A 291 32.13 -25.65 31.79
C LEU A 291 33.39 -25.89 32.60
N THR A 292 34.51 -26.18 31.96
CA THR A 292 35.82 -26.32 32.62
C THR A 292 36.26 -25.01 33.28
N LEU A 293 36.12 -23.89 32.60
CA LEU A 293 36.39 -22.55 33.14
C LEU A 293 35.54 -22.16 34.34
N LEU A 294 34.30 -22.64 34.38
CA LEU A 294 33.36 -22.41 35.50
C LEU A 294 33.55 -23.43 36.62
N GLY A 295 34.52 -24.36 36.54
CA GLY A 295 34.73 -25.40 37.55
C GLY A 295 33.61 -26.47 37.61
N LEU A 296 32.83 -26.56 36.54
CA LEU A 296 31.67 -27.49 36.42
C LEU A 296 32.04 -28.76 35.61
N SER A 297 33.30 -28.97 35.34
CA SER A 297 33.83 -30.20 34.71
C SER A 297 33.98 -31.27 35.77
N GLY A 298 32.92 -31.99 36.11
CA GLY A 298 32.94 -33.09 37.05
C GLY A 298 31.66 -33.91 36.92
N GLU A 299 31.79 -35.11 36.38
CA GLU A 299 30.94 -36.30 36.58
C GLU A 299 29.39 -36.08 36.47
N ASN A 300 28.90 -35.93 35.25
CA ASN A 300 27.58 -36.47 34.87
C ASN A 300 27.49 -36.59 33.34
N SER A 301 28.11 -37.61 32.78
CA SER A 301 27.63 -38.18 31.52
C SER A 301 26.40 -38.98 31.85
N PRO A 302 25.24 -38.70 31.25
CA PRO A 302 24.13 -39.66 31.27
C PRO A 302 24.63 -40.89 30.49
N LYS A 303 24.68 -42.02 31.17
CA LYS A 303 24.75 -43.33 30.56
C LYS A 303 23.43 -43.62 29.92
N ASP A 304 23.50 -43.99 28.64
CA ASP A 304 22.50 -44.64 27.77
C ASP A 304 21.17 -43.96 27.58
#